data_819afed228c133b9c2466a576eaf41e4
#
_entry.id   819afed228c133b9c2466a576eaf41e4
#
_cell.length_a   1.000
_cell.length_b   1.000
_cell.length_c   1.000
_cell.angle_alpha   90.00
_cell.angle_beta   90.00
_cell.angle_gamma   90.00
#
_symmetry.space_group_name_H-M   'P 1'
#
loop_
_entity.id
_entity.type
_entity.pdbx_description
1 polymer ?
#
loop_
_entity_poly.entity_id
_entity_poly.type
_entity_poly.pdbx_seq_one_letter_code
_entity_poly.pdbx_strand_id
1 'polypeptide(L)'
;MDSLLPSLIGFLLALVLCNAGFSFGAALQNLSEKELAAALEAGDKRAGELLRQKERPGRFVRSLQLPTVLLGFLVGGLCLLPLTALLAKAAFWHGLPAARAVSAVLIYGLATMLFAAFGTVLPKRLAERDPEKAARRALRTVHIFMAVLFVPEWIVRNLVNVVLRLFGINPEKSGENVTEEDIMSMVNEGHEQGVVESDEAKMITNIFRLNDKTAEDIMTQRKRVIALDAEMKLSDAVAFLLQENVHSRFPVYKEDIDHIIGILHLRDAISFAQTPSRRDKKLSELPGLL
;
A
#
# COMPACT_ATOMS: atom_id res chain seq x y z
N MET A 1 -33.21 7.46 40.34
CA MET A 1 -31.74 7.50 40.50
C MET A 1 -31.08 6.16 40.19
N ASP A 2 -31.81 5.05 40.24
CA ASP A 2 -31.27 3.68 40.13
C ASP A 2 -30.71 3.32 38.74
N SER A 3 -31.09 4.04 37.69
CA SER A 3 -30.59 3.79 36.32
C SER A 3 -29.35 4.61 35.93
N LEU A 4 -29.00 5.65 36.69
CA LEU A 4 -27.94 6.60 36.31
C LEU A 4 -26.54 6.00 36.58
N LEU A 5 -26.36 5.37 37.72
CA LEU A 5 -25.11 4.76 38.12
C LEU A 5 -24.70 3.57 37.20
N PRO A 6 -25.58 2.59 36.89
CA PRO A 6 -25.30 1.54 35.92
C PRO A 6 -24.99 2.07 34.52
N SER A 7 -25.70 3.09 34.05
CA SER A 7 -25.48 3.71 32.75
C SER A 7 -24.09 4.37 32.61
N LEU A 8 -23.66 5.10 33.64
CA LEU A 8 -22.33 5.71 33.69
C LEU A 8 -21.23 4.66 33.79
N ILE A 9 -21.40 3.64 34.63
CA ILE A 9 -20.43 2.54 34.75
C ILE A 9 -20.28 1.80 33.42
N GLY A 10 -21.40 1.50 32.75
CA GLY A 10 -21.40 0.85 31.45
C GLY A 10 -20.67 1.67 30.36
N PHE A 11 -20.91 2.98 30.34
CA PHE A 11 -20.22 3.91 29.43
C PHE A 11 -18.71 3.96 29.69
N LEU A 12 -18.31 4.08 30.96
CA LEU A 12 -16.89 4.09 31.34
C LEU A 12 -16.18 2.74 31.00
N LEU A 13 -16.85 1.62 31.25
CA LEU A 13 -16.34 0.31 30.93
C LEU A 13 -16.10 0.16 29.41
N ALA A 14 -17.06 0.56 28.60
CA ALA A 14 -16.95 0.54 27.15
C ALA A 14 -15.82 1.45 26.65
N LEU A 15 -15.67 2.62 27.26
CA LEU A 15 -14.59 3.55 26.95
C LEU A 15 -13.21 2.94 27.25
N VAL A 16 -13.06 2.26 28.39
CA VAL A 16 -11.81 1.57 28.78
C VAL A 16 -11.50 0.41 27.83
N LEU A 17 -12.51 -0.36 27.40
CA LEU A 17 -12.34 -1.46 26.46
C LEU A 17 -11.90 -0.96 25.09
N CYS A 18 -12.54 0.10 24.59
CA CYS A 18 -12.13 0.72 23.32
C CYS A 18 -10.73 1.33 23.41
N ASN A 19 -10.43 2.02 24.51
CA ASN A 19 -9.09 2.56 24.76
C ASN A 19 -8.03 1.47 24.66
N ALA A 20 -8.23 0.32 25.31
CA ALA A 20 -7.29 -0.80 25.24
C ALA A 20 -7.12 -1.34 23.80
N GLY A 21 -8.22 -1.49 23.06
CA GLY A 21 -8.19 -1.98 21.68
C GLY A 21 -7.45 -1.03 20.74
N PHE A 22 -7.79 0.25 20.74
CA PHE A 22 -7.14 1.24 19.87
C PHE A 22 -5.70 1.53 20.26
N SER A 23 -5.38 1.55 21.58
CA SER A 23 -4.02 1.66 22.07
C SER A 23 -3.15 0.49 21.60
N PHE A 24 -3.67 -0.73 21.71
CA PHE A 24 -2.97 -1.93 21.24
C PHE A 24 -2.73 -1.93 19.72
N GLY A 25 -3.74 -1.54 18.92
CA GLY A 25 -3.62 -1.44 17.48
C GLY A 25 -2.54 -0.46 17.03
N ALA A 26 -2.53 0.73 17.63
CA ALA A 26 -1.51 1.74 17.36
C ALA A 26 -0.11 1.30 17.82
N ALA A 27 -0.02 0.67 19.00
CA ALA A 27 1.22 0.13 19.51
C ALA A 27 1.79 -0.94 18.57
N LEU A 28 0.95 -1.86 18.08
CA LEU A 28 1.37 -2.96 17.20
C LEU A 28 2.00 -2.47 15.89
N GLN A 29 1.49 -1.36 15.34
CA GLN A 29 2.02 -0.75 14.13
C GLN A 29 3.42 -0.15 14.35
N ASN A 30 3.66 0.42 15.52
CA ASN A 30 4.89 1.15 15.86
C ASN A 30 5.95 0.30 16.61
N LEU A 31 5.66 -0.95 16.94
CA LEU A 31 6.63 -1.85 17.57
C LEU A 31 7.75 -2.25 16.62
N SER A 32 9.00 -2.31 17.11
CA SER A 32 10.15 -2.82 16.38
C SER A 32 10.18 -4.34 16.40
N GLU A 33 10.20 -4.98 15.23
CA GLU A 33 10.35 -6.45 15.15
C GLU A 33 11.68 -6.93 15.69
N LYS A 34 12.75 -6.16 15.48
CA LYS A 34 14.09 -6.49 15.98
C LYS A 34 14.15 -6.51 17.50
N GLU A 35 13.51 -5.52 18.16
CA GLU A 35 13.46 -5.46 19.63
C GLU A 35 12.59 -6.58 20.20
N LEU A 36 11.47 -6.91 19.57
CA LEU A 36 10.62 -8.03 19.97
C LEU A 36 11.33 -9.38 19.81
N ALA A 37 12.07 -9.59 18.72
CA ALA A 37 12.85 -10.80 18.48
C ALA A 37 13.96 -10.95 19.55
N ALA A 38 14.70 -9.89 19.85
CA ALA A 38 15.72 -9.88 20.89
C ALA A 38 15.13 -10.16 22.30
N ALA A 39 13.94 -9.59 22.60
CA ALA A 39 13.25 -9.87 23.87
C ALA A 39 12.75 -11.32 23.94
N LEU A 40 12.34 -11.91 22.82
CA LEU A 40 11.94 -13.33 22.75
C LEU A 40 13.14 -14.25 23.01
N GLU A 41 14.31 -13.97 22.43
CA GLU A 41 15.56 -14.69 22.69
C GLU A 41 16.00 -14.57 24.15
N ALA A 42 15.73 -13.43 24.78
CA ALA A 42 15.93 -13.22 26.21
C ALA A 42 14.92 -13.96 27.11
N GLY A 43 13.97 -14.72 26.54
CA GLY A 43 13.00 -15.54 27.25
C GLY A 43 11.64 -14.87 27.53
N ASP A 44 11.38 -13.71 26.99
CA ASP A 44 10.09 -13.03 27.16
C ASP A 44 9.00 -13.61 26.26
N LYS A 45 8.17 -14.49 26.82
CA LYS A 45 7.05 -15.12 26.11
C LYS A 45 6.00 -14.13 25.56
N ARG A 46 5.86 -12.95 26.19
CA ARG A 46 4.92 -11.92 25.73
C ARG A 46 5.40 -11.24 24.45
N ALA A 47 6.70 -11.06 24.29
CA ALA A 47 7.30 -10.56 23.06
C ALA A 47 7.01 -11.49 21.87
N GLY A 48 7.09 -12.82 22.06
CA GLY A 48 6.74 -13.79 21.01
C GLY A 48 5.26 -13.76 20.61
N GLU A 49 4.37 -13.42 21.53
CA GLU A 49 2.95 -13.27 21.23
C GLU A 49 2.67 -11.97 20.46
N LEU A 50 3.31 -10.87 20.83
CA LEU A 50 3.24 -9.60 20.11
C LEU A 50 3.80 -9.73 18.70
N LEU A 51 4.92 -10.45 18.52
CA LEU A 51 5.51 -10.69 17.21
C LEU A 51 4.56 -11.45 16.28
N ARG A 52 3.93 -12.53 16.76
CA ARG A 52 2.91 -13.28 15.99
C ARG A 52 1.72 -12.43 15.58
N GLN A 53 1.33 -11.46 16.41
CA GLN A 53 0.23 -10.56 16.08
C GLN A 53 0.66 -9.48 15.09
N LYS A 54 1.91 -9.04 15.14
CA LYS A 54 2.49 -8.10 14.20
C LYS A 54 2.66 -8.70 12.80
N GLU A 55 2.99 -9.99 12.69
CA GLU A 55 3.07 -10.70 11.41
C GLU A 55 1.71 -10.78 10.67
N ARG A 56 0.59 -10.53 11.36
CA ARG A 56 -0.76 -10.60 10.80
C ARG A 56 -1.62 -9.40 11.18
N PRO A 57 -1.21 -8.17 10.84
CA PRO A 57 -1.87 -6.94 11.29
C PRO A 57 -3.32 -6.81 10.80
N GLY A 58 -3.60 -7.23 9.59
CA GLY A 58 -4.95 -7.17 9.01
C GLY A 58 -5.97 -8.03 9.76
N ARG A 59 -5.53 -9.08 10.41
CA ARG A 59 -6.38 -9.93 11.26
C ARG A 59 -6.83 -9.21 12.51
N PHE A 60 -5.94 -8.42 13.11
CA PHE A 60 -6.23 -7.65 14.31
C PHE A 60 -7.12 -6.44 14.03
N VAL A 61 -6.84 -5.69 12.96
CA VAL A 61 -7.63 -4.52 12.57
C VAL A 61 -9.08 -4.93 12.29
N ARG A 62 -9.30 -6.01 11.55
CA ARG A 62 -10.63 -6.57 11.30
C ARG A 62 -11.35 -7.00 12.58
N SER A 63 -10.62 -7.60 13.52
CA SER A 63 -11.20 -8.05 14.80
C SER A 63 -11.60 -6.90 15.73
N LEU A 64 -11.09 -5.68 15.53
CA LEU A 64 -11.50 -4.50 16.31
C LEU A 64 -12.76 -3.81 15.78
N GLN A 65 -13.08 -3.94 14.50
CA GLN A 65 -14.23 -3.26 13.90
C GLN A 65 -15.55 -3.73 14.50
N LEU A 66 -15.78 -5.03 14.57
CA LEU A 66 -17.01 -5.59 15.10
C LEU A 66 -17.24 -5.24 16.57
N PRO A 67 -16.24 -5.39 17.48
CA PRO A 67 -16.36 -4.95 18.86
C PRO A 67 -16.73 -3.49 19.02
N THR A 68 -16.12 -2.61 18.23
CA THR A 68 -16.38 -1.18 18.30
C THR A 68 -17.82 -0.86 17.92
N VAL A 69 -18.35 -1.49 16.88
CA VAL A 69 -19.75 -1.33 16.46
C VAL A 69 -20.71 -1.88 17.53
N LEU A 70 -20.46 -3.09 18.03
CA LEU A 70 -21.27 -3.71 19.09
C LEU A 70 -21.30 -2.86 20.37
N LEU A 71 -20.14 -2.39 20.83
CA LEU A 71 -20.06 -1.51 21.98
C LEU A 71 -20.80 -0.20 21.75
N GLY A 72 -20.71 0.38 20.54
CA GLY A 72 -21.46 1.57 20.18
C GLY A 72 -22.97 1.39 20.32
N PHE A 73 -23.52 0.28 19.83
CA PHE A 73 -24.95 -0.04 19.98
C PHE A 73 -25.35 -0.32 21.44
N LEU A 74 -24.54 -1.08 22.18
CA LEU A 74 -24.80 -1.38 23.60
C LEU A 74 -24.75 -0.10 24.45
N VAL A 75 -23.76 0.73 24.26
CA VAL A 75 -23.64 2.01 24.96
C VAL A 75 -24.80 2.93 24.59
N GLY A 76 -25.15 3.04 23.31
CA GLY A 76 -26.28 3.84 22.85
C GLY A 76 -27.60 3.40 23.49
N GLY A 77 -27.92 2.11 23.42
CA GLY A 77 -29.17 1.54 23.92
C GLY A 77 -29.24 1.44 25.42
N LEU A 78 -28.24 0.90 26.10
CA LEU A 78 -28.29 0.60 27.52
C LEU A 78 -27.84 1.77 28.40
N CYS A 79 -26.91 2.59 27.91
CA CYS A 79 -26.33 3.65 28.74
C CYS A 79 -26.87 5.05 28.40
N LEU A 80 -26.92 5.42 27.12
CA LEU A 80 -27.27 6.79 26.72
C LEU A 80 -28.78 7.03 26.68
N LEU A 81 -29.60 6.06 26.31
CA LEU A 81 -31.07 6.21 26.32
C LEU A 81 -31.65 6.57 27.70
N PRO A 82 -31.31 5.90 28.81
CA PRO A 82 -31.77 6.30 30.13
C PRO A 82 -31.34 7.71 30.51
N LEU A 83 -30.10 8.12 30.14
CA LEU A 83 -29.58 9.46 30.42
C LEU A 83 -30.35 10.54 29.64
N THR A 84 -30.74 10.28 28.39
CA THR A 84 -31.56 11.20 27.58
C THR A 84 -32.93 11.42 28.23
N ALA A 85 -33.53 10.35 28.73
CA ALA A 85 -34.82 10.44 29.42
C ALA A 85 -34.75 11.25 30.73
N LEU A 86 -33.64 11.10 31.45
CA LEU A 86 -33.41 11.88 32.69
C LEU A 86 -33.19 13.37 32.39
N LEU A 87 -32.34 13.68 31.40
CA LEU A 87 -32.08 15.06 31.01
C LEU A 87 -33.35 15.75 30.49
N ALA A 88 -34.17 15.05 29.70
CA ALA A 88 -35.42 15.58 29.18
C ALA A 88 -36.43 15.97 30.31
N LYS A 89 -36.38 15.27 31.43
CA LYS A 89 -37.21 15.58 32.60
C LYS A 89 -36.64 16.69 33.48
N ALA A 90 -35.32 16.76 33.59
CA ALA A 90 -34.63 17.67 34.54
C ALA A 90 -34.30 19.03 33.92
N ALA A 91 -34.23 19.17 32.61
CA ALA A 91 -33.83 20.41 31.95
C ALA A 91 -34.97 21.44 31.88
N PHE A 92 -34.60 22.72 31.69
CA PHE A 92 -35.55 23.84 31.58
C PHE A 92 -36.51 23.75 30.39
N TRP A 93 -36.19 22.93 29.38
CA TRP A 93 -37.07 22.63 28.23
C TRP A 93 -38.06 21.49 28.48
N HIS A 94 -38.15 21.01 29.71
CA HIS A 94 -39.12 20.04 30.12
C HIS A 94 -40.54 20.56 29.80
N GLY A 95 -41.36 19.72 29.18
CA GLY A 95 -42.68 20.10 28.69
C GLY A 95 -42.75 20.51 27.21
N LEU A 96 -41.62 20.76 26.54
CA LEU A 96 -41.61 20.95 25.10
C LEU A 96 -41.79 19.61 24.36
N PRO A 97 -42.55 19.57 23.24
CA PRO A 97 -42.72 18.35 22.46
C PRO A 97 -41.40 17.74 22.01
N ALA A 98 -40.40 18.59 21.77
CA ALA A 98 -39.05 18.20 21.33
C ALA A 98 -38.04 17.92 22.47
N ALA A 99 -38.44 18.01 23.75
CA ALA A 99 -37.51 17.89 24.87
C ALA A 99 -36.63 16.63 24.84
N ARG A 100 -37.21 15.48 24.48
CA ARG A 100 -36.46 14.22 24.35
C ARG A 100 -35.46 14.24 23.21
N ALA A 101 -35.84 14.82 22.07
CA ALA A 101 -34.95 14.91 20.88
C ALA A 101 -33.76 15.84 21.17
N VAL A 102 -33.99 16.99 21.76
CA VAL A 102 -32.92 17.93 22.16
C VAL A 102 -31.97 17.28 23.17
N SER A 103 -32.52 16.63 24.20
CA SER A 103 -31.72 15.92 25.21
C SER A 103 -30.91 14.77 24.59
N ALA A 104 -31.47 14.04 23.62
CA ALA A 104 -30.78 12.99 22.91
C ALA A 104 -29.59 13.56 22.10
N VAL A 105 -29.80 14.61 21.29
CA VAL A 105 -28.73 15.26 20.53
C VAL A 105 -27.58 15.71 21.41
N LEU A 106 -27.88 16.32 22.56
CA LEU A 106 -26.87 16.80 23.52
C LEU A 106 -26.07 15.64 24.13
N ILE A 107 -26.77 14.61 24.65
CA ILE A 107 -26.12 13.48 25.33
C ILE A 107 -25.31 12.62 24.32
N TYR A 108 -25.91 12.29 23.18
CA TYR A 108 -25.19 11.52 22.16
C TYR A 108 -24.01 12.32 21.56
N GLY A 109 -24.19 13.63 21.33
CA GLY A 109 -23.12 14.50 20.86
C GLY A 109 -21.95 14.57 21.84
N LEU A 110 -22.23 14.82 23.12
CA LEU A 110 -21.21 14.85 24.17
C LEU A 110 -20.53 13.49 24.35
N ALA A 111 -21.32 12.41 24.41
CA ALA A 111 -20.80 11.05 24.54
C ALA A 111 -19.91 10.67 23.36
N THR A 112 -20.30 11.03 22.14
CA THR A 112 -19.49 10.78 20.93
C THR A 112 -18.17 11.55 21.00
N MET A 113 -18.17 12.82 21.42
CA MET A 113 -16.94 13.61 21.57
C MET A 113 -16.01 12.99 22.63
N LEU A 114 -16.55 12.60 23.78
CA LEU A 114 -15.78 11.96 24.85
C LEU A 114 -15.22 10.60 24.39
N PHE A 115 -16.03 9.82 23.69
CA PHE A 115 -15.61 8.52 23.17
C PHE A 115 -14.54 8.64 22.08
N ALA A 116 -14.69 9.59 21.18
CA ALA A 116 -13.67 9.87 20.15
C ALA A 116 -12.36 10.35 20.78
N ALA A 117 -12.44 11.30 21.73
CA ALA A 117 -11.24 11.85 22.37
C ALA A 117 -10.52 10.81 23.24
N PHE A 118 -11.21 10.20 24.19
CA PHE A 118 -10.60 9.35 25.23
C PHE A 118 -10.62 7.86 24.88
N GLY A 119 -11.55 7.41 24.05
CA GLY A 119 -11.63 6.02 23.60
C GLY A 119 -10.79 5.70 22.38
N THR A 120 -10.52 6.71 21.52
CA THR A 120 -9.86 6.46 20.21
C THR A 120 -8.61 7.30 20.03
N VAL A 121 -8.70 8.63 20.01
CA VAL A 121 -7.59 9.50 19.59
C VAL A 121 -6.46 9.55 20.63
N LEU A 122 -6.80 9.82 21.87
CA LEU A 122 -5.81 9.92 22.95
C LEU A 122 -5.02 8.61 23.15
N PRO A 123 -5.67 7.43 23.25
CA PRO A 123 -4.93 6.17 23.41
C PRO A 123 -4.03 5.84 22.23
N LYS A 124 -4.44 6.17 21.00
CA LYS A 124 -3.57 6.04 19.82
C LYS A 124 -2.30 6.85 19.96
N ARG A 125 -2.41 8.15 20.23
CA ARG A 125 -1.24 9.04 20.37
C ARG A 125 -0.33 8.66 21.54
N LEU A 126 -0.88 8.20 22.65
CA LEU A 126 -0.09 7.72 23.78
C LEU A 126 0.65 6.43 23.47
N ALA A 127 0.02 5.54 22.70
CA ALA A 127 0.63 4.29 22.28
C ALA A 127 1.74 4.49 21.22
N GLU A 128 1.64 5.49 20.37
CA GLU A 128 2.69 5.89 19.43
C GLU A 128 3.96 6.37 20.16
N ARG A 129 3.79 6.99 21.33
CA ARG A 129 4.93 7.49 22.12
C ARG A 129 5.70 6.40 22.87
N ASP A 130 5.02 5.37 23.37
CA ASP A 130 5.64 4.24 24.07
C ASP A 130 4.91 2.93 23.69
N PRO A 131 5.22 2.41 22.48
CA PRO A 131 4.48 1.29 21.91
C PRO A 131 4.59 0.02 22.73
N GLU A 132 5.77 -0.25 23.31
CA GLU A 132 6.01 -1.48 24.06
C GLU A 132 5.18 -1.55 25.35
N LYS A 133 5.19 -0.48 26.14
CA LYS A 133 4.37 -0.43 27.37
C LYS A 133 2.88 -0.48 27.06
N ALA A 134 2.44 0.21 26.00
CA ALA A 134 1.04 0.22 25.59
C ALA A 134 0.57 -1.18 25.17
N ALA A 135 1.35 -1.86 24.32
CA ALA A 135 1.06 -3.21 23.86
C ALA A 135 1.02 -4.22 25.03
N ARG A 136 2.02 -4.23 25.88
CA ARG A 136 2.11 -5.15 27.03
C ARG A 136 0.97 -4.96 28.03
N ARG A 137 0.56 -3.71 28.25
CA ARG A 137 -0.56 -3.37 29.16
C ARG A 137 -1.91 -3.80 28.61
N ALA A 138 -2.13 -3.59 27.31
CA ALA A 138 -3.40 -3.88 26.65
C ALA A 138 -3.55 -5.37 26.24
N LEU A 139 -2.46 -6.11 26.11
CA LEU A 139 -2.42 -7.50 25.59
C LEU A 139 -3.47 -8.41 26.23
N ARG A 140 -3.54 -8.44 27.57
CA ARG A 140 -4.49 -9.30 28.30
C ARG A 140 -5.95 -8.92 28.04
N THR A 141 -6.24 -7.63 28.05
CA THR A 141 -7.60 -7.12 27.81
C THR A 141 -8.05 -7.44 26.40
N VAL A 142 -7.16 -7.24 25.42
CA VAL A 142 -7.42 -7.53 24.01
C VAL A 142 -7.65 -9.03 23.78
N HIS A 143 -6.87 -9.91 24.42
CA HIS A 143 -7.08 -11.36 24.33
C HIS A 143 -8.45 -11.82 24.83
N ILE A 144 -8.85 -11.34 26.01
CA ILE A 144 -10.17 -11.66 26.57
C ILE A 144 -11.27 -11.16 25.61
N PHE A 145 -11.10 -9.95 25.08
CA PHE A 145 -12.03 -9.34 24.18
C PHE A 145 -12.18 -10.10 22.85
N MET A 146 -11.05 -10.49 22.25
CA MET A 146 -11.02 -11.31 21.03
C MET A 146 -11.63 -12.70 21.27
N ALA A 147 -11.38 -13.31 22.42
CA ALA A 147 -11.95 -14.64 22.74
C ALA A 147 -13.48 -14.57 22.86
N VAL A 148 -14.02 -13.54 23.52
CA VAL A 148 -15.49 -13.34 23.68
C VAL A 148 -16.15 -13.05 22.32
N LEU A 149 -15.49 -12.30 21.45
CA LEU A 149 -16.06 -11.85 20.18
C LEU A 149 -15.74 -12.78 19.01
N PHE A 150 -15.02 -13.86 19.24
CA PHE A 150 -14.67 -14.82 18.19
C PHE A 150 -15.93 -15.38 17.47
N VAL A 151 -16.96 -15.71 18.21
CA VAL A 151 -18.20 -16.28 17.61
C VAL A 151 -18.97 -15.25 16.78
N PRO A 152 -19.27 -14.04 17.29
CA PRO A 152 -19.86 -12.98 16.47
C PRO A 152 -19.04 -12.63 15.24
N GLU A 153 -17.72 -12.53 15.35
CA GLU A 153 -16.82 -12.24 14.22
C GLU A 153 -16.91 -13.34 13.15
N TRP A 154 -16.91 -14.60 13.57
CA TRP A 154 -17.04 -15.74 12.65
C TRP A 154 -18.38 -15.71 11.87
N ILE A 155 -19.50 -15.39 12.57
CA ILE A 155 -20.81 -15.27 11.94
C ILE A 155 -20.81 -14.15 10.90
N VAL A 156 -20.35 -12.95 11.26
CA VAL A 156 -20.32 -11.79 10.35
C VAL A 156 -19.43 -12.08 9.15
N ARG A 157 -18.26 -12.66 9.35
CA ARG A 157 -17.34 -13.03 8.27
C ARG A 157 -17.97 -14.02 7.30
N ASN A 158 -18.63 -15.04 7.80
CA ASN A 158 -19.32 -16.02 6.94
C ASN A 158 -20.47 -15.37 6.18
N LEU A 159 -21.24 -14.48 6.82
CA LEU A 159 -22.30 -13.73 6.16
C LEU A 159 -21.74 -12.87 5.01
N VAL A 160 -20.68 -12.13 5.26
CA VAL A 160 -19.99 -11.32 4.22
C VAL A 160 -19.48 -12.20 3.10
N ASN A 161 -18.85 -13.34 3.41
CA ASN A 161 -18.35 -14.28 2.39
C ASN A 161 -19.47 -14.84 1.52
N VAL A 162 -20.65 -15.14 2.09
CA VAL A 162 -21.82 -15.57 1.34
C VAL A 162 -22.29 -14.47 0.39
N VAL A 163 -22.40 -13.24 0.88
CA VAL A 163 -22.79 -12.10 0.06
C VAL A 163 -21.81 -11.87 -1.09
N LEU A 164 -20.50 -11.88 -0.82
CA LEU A 164 -19.46 -11.73 -1.86
C LEU A 164 -19.56 -12.81 -2.94
N ARG A 165 -19.79 -14.07 -2.53
CA ARG A 165 -19.97 -15.18 -3.49
C ARG A 165 -21.21 -15.00 -4.36
N LEU A 166 -22.29 -14.43 -3.83
CA LEU A 166 -23.51 -14.11 -4.61
C LEU A 166 -23.24 -13.05 -5.70
N PHE A 167 -22.29 -12.15 -5.44
CA PHE A 167 -21.80 -11.16 -6.43
C PHE A 167 -20.67 -11.69 -7.33
N GLY A 168 -20.33 -12.98 -7.27
CA GLY A 168 -19.28 -13.58 -8.07
C GLY A 168 -17.84 -13.23 -7.63
N ILE A 169 -17.69 -12.59 -6.47
CA ILE A 169 -16.39 -12.19 -5.92
C ILE A 169 -15.85 -13.33 -5.05
N ASN A 170 -14.63 -13.79 -5.34
CA ASN A 170 -13.99 -14.82 -4.52
C ASN A 170 -13.32 -14.15 -3.30
N PRO A 171 -13.84 -14.39 -2.06
CA PRO A 171 -13.31 -13.75 -0.86
C PRO A 171 -11.86 -14.14 -0.51
N GLU A 172 -11.36 -15.28 -1.02
CA GLU A 172 -9.97 -15.71 -0.80
C GLU A 172 -8.96 -14.97 -1.68
N LYS A 173 -9.40 -14.43 -2.83
CA LYS A 173 -8.59 -13.61 -3.72
C LYS A 173 -8.60 -12.11 -3.36
N SER A 174 -9.51 -11.70 -2.49
CA SER A 174 -9.63 -10.33 -1.98
C SER A 174 -8.70 -10.05 -0.78
N GLY A 175 -7.75 -10.95 -0.49
CA GLY A 175 -6.71 -10.71 0.51
C GLY A 175 -5.76 -9.60 0.05
N GLU A 176 -5.31 -8.81 0.97
CA GLU A 176 -4.36 -7.70 0.91
C GLU A 176 -3.13 -8.00 0.01
N ASN A 177 -3.35 -8.12 -1.30
CA ASN A 177 -2.24 -8.09 -2.23
C ASN A 177 -1.83 -6.64 -2.34
N VAL A 178 -0.64 -6.35 -1.85
CA VAL A 178 0.00 -5.05 -2.05
C VAL A 178 0.16 -4.84 -3.55
N THR A 179 -0.43 -3.79 -4.07
CA THR A 179 -0.32 -3.41 -5.49
C THR A 179 0.89 -2.52 -5.72
N GLU A 180 1.28 -2.36 -6.98
CA GLU A 180 2.34 -1.43 -7.35
C GLU A 180 1.98 0.01 -6.97
N GLU A 181 0.70 0.37 -7.13
CA GLU A 181 0.16 1.68 -6.73
C GLU A 181 0.28 1.91 -5.22
N ASP A 182 0.07 0.87 -4.40
CA ASP A 182 0.23 0.97 -2.95
C ASP A 182 1.69 1.23 -2.58
N ILE A 183 2.64 0.55 -3.23
CA ILE A 183 4.08 0.76 -3.02
C ILE A 183 4.47 2.18 -3.46
N MET A 184 4.01 2.63 -4.62
CA MET A 184 4.29 3.98 -5.11
C MET A 184 3.69 5.06 -4.20
N SER A 185 2.51 4.83 -3.65
CA SER A 185 1.91 5.73 -2.66
C SER A 185 2.76 5.86 -1.40
N MET A 186 3.29 4.73 -0.90
CA MET A 186 4.20 4.73 0.26
C MET A 186 5.52 5.44 -0.02
N VAL A 187 6.07 5.29 -1.22
CA VAL A 187 7.30 5.98 -1.65
C VAL A 187 7.09 7.49 -1.71
N ASN A 188 5.96 7.93 -2.29
CA ASN A 188 5.62 9.35 -2.36
C ASN A 188 5.39 9.95 -0.96
N GLU A 189 4.69 9.26 -0.09
CA GLU A 189 4.50 9.68 1.30
C GLU A 189 5.83 9.76 2.05
N GLY A 190 6.74 8.77 1.87
CA GLY A 190 8.08 8.80 2.43
C GLY A 190 8.92 9.97 1.91
N HIS A 191 8.75 10.35 0.64
CA HIS A 191 9.40 11.52 0.07
C HIS A 191 8.86 12.83 0.66
N GLU A 192 7.54 12.97 0.79
CA GLU A 192 6.93 14.15 1.42
C GLU A 192 7.35 14.32 2.88
N GLN A 193 7.57 13.22 3.59
CA GLN A 193 8.06 13.21 4.97
C GLN A 193 9.59 13.41 5.07
N GLY A 194 10.31 13.46 3.95
CA GLY A 194 11.78 13.61 3.91
C GLY A 194 12.57 12.36 4.28
N VAL A 195 11.93 11.19 4.34
CA VAL A 195 12.57 9.89 4.63
C VAL A 195 13.21 9.31 3.37
N VAL A 196 12.63 9.58 2.20
CA VAL A 196 13.10 9.15 0.88
C VAL A 196 13.56 10.39 0.10
N GLU A 197 14.77 10.35 -0.44
CA GLU A 197 15.29 11.44 -1.27
C GLU A 197 14.59 11.47 -2.66
N SER A 198 14.57 12.67 -3.29
CA SER A 198 13.92 12.86 -4.60
C SER A 198 14.45 11.90 -5.68
N ASP A 199 15.75 11.65 -5.68
CA ASP A 199 16.39 10.79 -6.67
C ASP A 199 16.12 9.31 -6.40
N GLU A 200 16.00 8.91 -5.13
CA GLU A 200 15.59 7.55 -4.74
C GLU A 200 14.15 7.26 -5.19
N ALA A 201 13.21 8.20 -4.94
CA ALA A 201 11.83 8.06 -5.38
C ALA A 201 11.72 7.94 -6.92
N LYS A 202 12.51 8.73 -7.67
CA LYS A 202 12.60 8.61 -9.13
C LYS A 202 13.17 7.26 -9.58
N MET A 203 14.20 6.75 -8.90
CA MET A 203 14.79 5.44 -9.23
C MET A 203 13.75 4.32 -9.05
N ILE A 204 13.00 4.33 -7.95
CA ILE A 204 11.94 3.34 -7.70
C ILE A 204 10.88 3.41 -8.81
N THR A 205 10.41 4.61 -9.15
CA THR A 205 9.45 4.82 -10.24
C THR A 205 9.97 4.29 -11.58
N ASN A 206 11.25 4.51 -11.88
CA ASN A 206 11.87 4.04 -13.12
C ASN A 206 12.02 2.51 -13.16
N ILE A 207 12.25 1.86 -12.01
CA ILE A 207 12.31 0.39 -11.91
C ILE A 207 10.95 -0.22 -12.29
N PHE A 208 9.84 0.29 -11.77
CA PHE A 208 8.50 -0.18 -12.14
C PHE A 208 8.23 0.03 -13.63
N ARG A 209 8.52 1.22 -14.15
CA ARG A 209 8.36 1.52 -15.58
C ARG A 209 9.23 0.65 -16.48
N LEU A 210 10.39 0.20 -16.00
CA LEU A 210 11.27 -0.66 -16.78
C LEU A 210 10.66 -2.05 -17.03
N ASN A 211 9.88 -2.55 -16.07
CA ASN A 211 9.22 -3.85 -16.19
C ASN A 211 8.20 -3.90 -17.35
N ASP A 212 7.59 -2.76 -17.66
CA ASP A 212 6.61 -2.63 -18.74
C ASP A 212 7.24 -2.28 -20.10
N LYS A 213 8.56 -1.98 -20.12
CA LYS A 213 9.26 -1.63 -21.35
C LYS A 213 9.54 -2.84 -22.21
N THR A 214 9.21 -2.70 -23.49
CA THR A 214 9.48 -3.69 -24.52
C THR A 214 10.60 -3.20 -25.46
N ALA A 215 11.14 -4.09 -26.29
CA ALA A 215 12.09 -3.71 -27.32
C ALA A 215 11.48 -2.68 -28.30
N GLU A 216 10.18 -2.73 -28.53
CA GLU A 216 9.45 -1.79 -29.38
C GLU A 216 9.55 -0.34 -28.86
N ASP A 217 9.55 -0.13 -27.53
CA ASP A 217 9.63 1.20 -26.92
C ASP A 217 10.98 1.90 -27.12
N ILE A 218 12.05 1.13 -27.35
CA ILE A 218 13.43 1.64 -27.48
C ILE A 218 14.04 1.41 -28.85
N MET A 219 13.41 0.60 -29.71
CA MET A 219 13.93 0.29 -31.04
C MET A 219 13.84 1.51 -31.96
N THR A 220 14.74 1.55 -32.95
CA THR A 220 14.58 2.43 -34.10
C THR A 220 13.50 1.86 -35.01
N GLN A 221 12.44 2.63 -35.22
CA GLN A 221 11.34 2.22 -36.08
C GLN A 221 11.83 1.98 -37.53
N ARG A 222 11.30 0.97 -38.21
CA ARG A 222 11.68 0.57 -39.60
C ARG A 222 11.85 1.76 -40.57
N LYS A 223 10.95 2.73 -40.51
CA LYS A 223 10.99 3.92 -41.38
C LYS A 223 12.16 4.87 -41.08
N ARG A 224 12.79 4.74 -39.92
CA ARG A 224 13.91 5.59 -39.47
C ARG A 224 15.24 4.82 -39.48
N VAL A 225 15.24 3.54 -39.84
CA VAL A 225 16.45 2.75 -39.94
C VAL A 225 17.22 3.19 -41.19
N ILE A 226 18.46 3.64 -40.99
CA ILE A 226 19.39 3.95 -42.04
C ILE A 226 20.15 2.65 -42.33
N ALA A 227 19.89 2.07 -43.48
CA ALA A 227 20.49 0.81 -43.90
C ALA A 227 21.17 0.98 -45.25
N LEU A 228 22.11 0.11 -45.59
CA LEU A 228 22.90 0.11 -46.80
C LEU A 228 22.51 -1.06 -47.68
N ASP A 229 22.44 -0.82 -48.99
CA ASP A 229 22.22 -1.90 -49.96
C ASP A 229 23.50 -2.74 -50.11
N ALA A 230 23.36 -4.05 -50.08
CA ALA A 230 24.47 -5.01 -50.23
C ALA A 230 25.17 -4.88 -51.58
N GLU A 231 24.50 -4.40 -52.63
CA GLU A 231 25.03 -4.17 -53.95
C GLU A 231 25.75 -2.81 -54.09
N MET A 232 25.67 -1.93 -53.10
CA MET A 232 26.37 -0.66 -53.07
C MET A 232 27.89 -0.86 -53.02
N LYS A 233 28.65 -0.01 -53.70
CA LYS A 233 30.12 -0.03 -53.61
C LYS A 233 30.56 0.55 -52.27
N LEU A 234 31.68 0.00 -51.75
CA LEU A 234 32.24 0.46 -50.48
C LEU A 234 32.59 1.97 -50.50
N SER A 235 33.12 2.50 -51.62
CA SER A 235 33.39 3.93 -51.80
C SER A 235 32.15 4.82 -51.57
N ASP A 236 31.02 4.41 -52.14
CA ASP A 236 29.77 5.15 -52.08
C ASP A 236 29.14 5.03 -50.69
N ALA A 237 29.23 3.84 -50.12
CA ALA A 237 28.80 3.59 -48.75
C ALA A 237 29.55 4.48 -47.74
N VAL A 238 30.89 4.55 -47.85
CA VAL A 238 31.69 5.41 -46.94
C VAL A 238 31.36 6.88 -47.13
N ALA A 239 31.18 7.33 -48.38
CA ALA A 239 30.76 8.72 -48.64
C ALA A 239 29.40 9.05 -48.00
N PHE A 240 28.43 8.13 -48.13
CA PHE A 240 27.12 8.26 -47.51
C PHE A 240 27.22 8.26 -45.98
N LEU A 241 27.95 7.34 -45.37
CA LEU A 241 28.11 7.20 -43.93
C LEU A 241 28.75 8.41 -43.26
N LEU A 242 29.71 9.06 -43.98
CA LEU A 242 30.37 10.27 -43.48
C LEU A 242 29.46 11.50 -43.53
N GLN A 243 28.43 11.52 -44.36
CA GLN A 243 27.43 12.56 -44.40
C GLN A 243 26.38 12.40 -43.28
N GLU A 244 25.95 11.17 -43.00
CA GLU A 244 24.91 10.89 -41.99
C GLU A 244 25.38 11.12 -40.55
N ASN A 245 26.63 10.94 -40.25
CA ASN A 245 27.37 11.30 -39.03
C ASN A 245 26.67 11.04 -37.64
N VAL A 246 25.59 10.24 -37.62
CA VAL A 246 24.76 10.00 -36.43
C VAL A 246 24.97 8.60 -35.83
N HIS A 247 25.27 7.63 -36.68
CA HIS A 247 25.35 6.22 -36.25
C HIS A 247 26.71 5.61 -36.51
N SER A 248 27.09 4.59 -35.72
CA SER A 248 28.34 3.86 -35.86
C SER A 248 28.16 2.48 -36.51
N ARG A 249 26.94 1.96 -36.53
CA ARG A 249 26.58 0.64 -37.04
C ARG A 249 25.39 0.74 -37.96
N PHE A 250 25.50 0.16 -39.14
CA PHE A 250 24.51 0.25 -40.20
C PHE A 250 24.13 -1.15 -40.67
N PRO A 251 22.84 -1.52 -40.63
CA PRO A 251 22.37 -2.75 -41.24
C PRO A 251 22.65 -2.75 -42.75
N VAL A 252 23.07 -3.89 -43.28
CA VAL A 252 23.24 -4.13 -44.73
C VAL A 252 22.14 -5.09 -45.15
N TYR A 253 21.32 -4.66 -46.11
CA TYR A 253 20.21 -5.46 -46.62
C TYR A 253 20.45 -5.92 -48.07
N LYS A 254 19.79 -7.01 -48.43
CA LYS A 254 19.77 -7.54 -49.78
C LYS A 254 18.33 -7.55 -50.30
N GLU A 255 18.10 -6.91 -51.45
CA GLU A 255 16.79 -6.80 -52.11
C GLU A 255 15.79 -5.93 -51.34
N ASP A 256 15.51 -6.20 -50.06
CA ASP A 256 14.58 -5.44 -49.21
C ASP A 256 15.19 -5.23 -47.84
N ILE A 257 14.80 -4.10 -47.18
CA ILE A 257 15.25 -3.72 -45.86
C ILE A 257 14.86 -4.77 -44.79
N ASP A 258 13.91 -5.64 -45.05
CA ASP A 258 13.54 -6.75 -44.17
C ASP A 258 14.50 -7.93 -44.29
N HIS A 259 15.39 -7.95 -45.29
CA HIS A 259 16.39 -8.98 -45.53
C HIS A 259 17.79 -8.50 -45.12
N ILE A 260 18.02 -8.32 -43.85
CA ILE A 260 19.32 -7.90 -43.33
C ILE A 260 20.29 -9.07 -43.39
N ILE A 261 21.41 -8.89 -44.11
CA ILE A 261 22.47 -9.90 -44.27
C ILE A 261 23.65 -9.68 -43.30
N GLY A 262 23.72 -8.50 -42.66
CA GLY A 262 24.78 -8.21 -41.72
C GLY A 262 24.76 -6.76 -41.24
N ILE A 263 25.75 -6.41 -40.43
CA ILE A 263 25.93 -5.05 -39.89
C ILE A 263 27.32 -4.56 -40.25
N LEU A 264 27.41 -3.40 -40.88
CA LEU A 264 28.67 -2.72 -41.17
C LEU A 264 29.00 -1.69 -40.12
N HIS A 265 30.16 -1.82 -39.48
CA HIS A 265 30.64 -0.79 -38.54
C HIS A 265 31.36 0.33 -39.32
N LEU A 266 31.06 1.59 -39.01
CA LEU A 266 31.68 2.74 -39.72
C LEU A 266 33.20 2.68 -39.73
N ARG A 267 33.84 2.30 -38.61
CA ARG A 267 35.29 2.18 -38.52
C ARG A 267 35.85 1.13 -39.48
N ASP A 268 35.12 0.01 -39.60
CA ASP A 268 35.59 -1.08 -40.48
C ASP A 268 35.37 -0.68 -41.95
N ALA A 269 34.30 0.00 -42.28
CA ALA A 269 34.09 0.56 -43.62
C ALA A 269 35.21 1.51 -44.00
N ILE A 270 35.63 2.43 -43.13
CA ILE A 270 36.74 3.35 -43.37
C ILE A 270 38.06 2.57 -43.52
N SER A 271 38.33 1.60 -42.65
CA SER A 271 39.53 0.77 -42.68
C SER A 271 39.62 -0.04 -44.00
N PHE A 272 38.53 -0.63 -44.44
CA PHE A 272 38.47 -1.37 -45.71
C PHE A 272 38.67 -0.43 -46.91
N ALA A 273 38.14 0.78 -46.88
CA ALA A 273 38.29 1.77 -47.94
C ALA A 273 39.73 2.30 -48.09
N GLN A 274 40.60 2.14 -47.08
CA GLN A 274 42.02 2.47 -47.19
C GLN A 274 42.77 1.54 -48.16
N THR A 275 42.21 0.33 -48.40
CA THR A 275 42.80 -0.63 -49.35
C THR A 275 42.24 -0.37 -50.74
N PRO A 276 43.04 0.09 -51.73
CA PRO A 276 42.54 0.45 -53.05
C PRO A 276 41.75 -0.63 -53.75
N SER A 277 42.17 -1.91 -53.62
CA SER A 277 41.52 -3.05 -54.24
C SER A 277 40.14 -3.41 -53.66
N ARG A 278 39.75 -2.78 -52.55
CA ARG A 278 38.45 -3.01 -51.89
C ARG A 278 37.45 -1.88 -52.13
N ARG A 279 37.87 -0.70 -52.57
CA ARG A 279 36.99 0.48 -52.74
C ARG A 279 35.86 0.25 -53.74
N ASP A 280 36.12 -0.48 -54.80
CA ASP A 280 35.11 -0.77 -55.83
C ASP A 280 34.33 -2.06 -55.59
N LYS A 281 34.63 -2.79 -54.52
CA LYS A 281 33.88 -3.99 -54.14
C LYS A 281 32.51 -3.65 -53.61
N LYS A 282 31.55 -4.52 -53.84
CA LYS A 282 30.21 -4.45 -53.21
C LYS A 282 30.31 -4.78 -51.75
N LEU A 283 29.38 -4.25 -50.95
CA LEU A 283 29.32 -4.52 -49.51
C LEU A 283 29.13 -6.02 -49.23
N SER A 284 28.36 -6.72 -50.06
CA SER A 284 28.15 -8.18 -50.00
C SER A 284 29.43 -9.01 -50.14
N GLU A 285 30.50 -8.44 -50.72
CA GLU A 285 31.79 -9.12 -50.96
C GLU A 285 32.81 -8.85 -49.83
N LEU A 286 32.45 -8.02 -48.86
CA LEU A 286 33.37 -7.65 -47.76
C LEU A 286 33.40 -8.74 -46.69
N PRO A 287 34.58 -9.11 -46.18
CA PRO A 287 34.69 -10.00 -45.04
C PRO A 287 34.29 -9.27 -43.78
N GLY A 288 33.52 -9.90 -42.89
CA GLY A 288 33.23 -9.35 -41.56
C GLY A 288 31.98 -8.46 -41.46
N LEU A 289 31.02 -8.61 -42.37
CA LEU A 289 29.63 -8.23 -42.04
C LEU A 289 29.15 -9.16 -40.93
N LEU A 290 28.91 -8.57 -39.76
CA LEU A 290 28.49 -9.32 -38.58
C LEU A 290 27.04 -9.77 -38.69
#